data_d0156169ba798105305f217f956f0c33
#
_entry.id   d0156169ba798105305f217f956f0c33
#
_cell.length_a   1.000
_cell.length_b   1.000
_cell.length_c   1.000
_cell.angle_alpha   90.00
_cell.angle_beta   90.00
_cell.angle_gamma   90.00
#
_symmetry.space_group_name_H-M   'P 1'
#
loop_
_entity.id
_entity.type
_entity.pdbx_description
1 polymer ?
#
loop_
_entity_poly.entity_id
_entity_poly.type
_entity_poly.pdbx_seq_one_letter_code
_entity_poly.pdbx_strand_id
1 'polypeptide(L)'
;EKAVVFVNSRKELVKLSEEYGEQASYYCSSNNSGGALDRLEDCVKGGLLQKKILFTTVALYNGVDIKDKSLKHIFIELWHPVDVVQAIGRKRPVDAEDTCTVYFRRMAKGQAKGQLEKIKYLLEPGTKWWEYTKTENKEEWEKFLNKPTSNDQINEGVTLVYDHSTNKYILKNMALLYYLDRKRELEKMCSDGMGYGAY
;
A
#
# COMPACT_ATOMS: atom_id res chain seq x y z
N GLU A 1 4.93 -15.26 -23.01
CA GLU A 1 4.73 -13.98 -22.32
C GLU A 1 4.65 -14.21 -20.80
N LYS A 2 5.10 -13.23 -20.01
CA LYS A 2 5.08 -13.25 -18.56
C LYS A 2 4.23 -12.10 -18.00
N ALA A 3 3.77 -12.26 -16.75
CA ALA A 3 2.95 -11.27 -16.07
C ALA A 3 3.43 -10.99 -14.65
N VAL A 4 3.20 -9.76 -14.19
CA VAL A 4 3.29 -9.39 -12.77
C VAL A 4 1.92 -8.91 -12.30
N VAL A 5 1.47 -9.39 -11.15
CA VAL A 5 0.18 -9.07 -10.56
C VAL A 5 0.39 -8.47 -9.16
N PHE A 6 0.08 -7.20 -9.01
CA PHE A 6 0.14 -6.49 -7.73
C PHE A 6 -1.19 -6.59 -7.02
N VAL A 7 -1.22 -7.27 -5.88
CA VAL A 7 -2.40 -7.45 -5.04
C VAL A 7 -2.33 -6.60 -3.77
N ASN A 8 -3.49 -6.31 -3.17
CA ASN A 8 -3.59 -5.40 -2.02
C ASN A 8 -3.19 -6.02 -0.69
N SER A 9 -3.19 -7.34 -0.57
CA SER A 9 -2.98 -7.99 0.71
C SER A 9 -2.22 -9.31 0.62
N ARG A 10 -1.47 -9.61 1.69
CA ARG A 10 -0.83 -10.92 1.87
C ARG A 10 -1.85 -12.07 1.89
N LYS A 11 -3.02 -11.86 2.50
CA LYS A 11 -4.07 -12.90 2.57
C LYS A 11 -4.52 -13.34 1.17
N GLU A 12 -4.67 -12.38 0.27
CA GLU A 12 -5.00 -12.64 -1.13
C GLU A 12 -3.86 -13.38 -1.84
N LEU A 13 -2.61 -12.96 -1.58
CA LEU A 13 -1.43 -13.62 -2.13
C LEU A 13 -1.34 -15.10 -1.73
N VAL A 14 -1.60 -15.42 -0.46
CA VAL A 14 -1.63 -16.81 0.04
C VAL A 14 -2.73 -17.62 -0.65
N LYS A 15 -3.93 -17.04 -0.78
CA LYS A 15 -5.03 -17.69 -1.52
C LYS A 15 -4.66 -18.00 -2.98
N LEU A 16 -4.02 -17.05 -3.66
CA LEU A 16 -3.54 -17.26 -5.02
C LEU A 16 -2.45 -18.34 -5.10
N SER A 17 -1.60 -18.46 -4.04
CA SER A 17 -0.60 -19.53 -3.98
C SER A 17 -1.22 -20.92 -3.87
N GLU A 18 -2.35 -21.05 -3.20
CA GLU A 18 -3.11 -22.30 -3.13
C GLU A 18 -3.76 -22.65 -4.49
N GLU A 19 -4.20 -21.61 -5.22
CA GLU A 19 -4.90 -21.79 -6.50
C GLU A 19 -3.94 -22.13 -7.66
N TYR A 20 -2.81 -21.42 -7.77
CA TYR A 20 -1.88 -21.53 -8.91
C TYR A 20 -0.66 -22.41 -8.61
N GLY A 21 -0.38 -22.72 -7.35
CA GLY A 21 0.70 -23.62 -6.94
C GLY A 21 2.05 -23.25 -7.55
N GLU A 22 2.75 -24.23 -8.11
CA GLU A 22 4.09 -24.05 -8.68
C GLU A 22 4.13 -23.31 -10.03
N GLN A 23 2.99 -22.99 -10.62
CA GLN A 23 2.94 -22.28 -11.92
C GLN A 23 3.33 -20.81 -11.81
N ALA A 24 3.28 -20.23 -10.60
CA ALA A 24 3.60 -18.84 -10.32
C ALA A 24 4.60 -18.71 -9.17
N SER A 25 5.18 -17.51 -9.05
CA SER A 25 5.95 -17.06 -7.87
C SER A 25 5.11 -16.13 -7.01
N TYR A 26 5.38 -16.11 -5.70
CA TYR A 26 4.58 -15.33 -4.72
C TYR A 26 5.51 -14.59 -3.79
N TYR A 27 5.60 -13.27 -3.92
CA TYR A 27 6.49 -12.46 -3.11
C TYR A 27 5.75 -11.42 -2.25
N CYS A 28 6.13 -11.35 -0.97
CA CYS A 28 5.74 -10.30 -0.05
C CYS A 28 6.95 -9.90 0.80
N SER A 29 6.83 -8.90 1.69
CA SER A 29 7.95 -8.42 2.49
C SER A 29 8.54 -9.49 3.43
N SER A 30 9.81 -9.34 3.80
CA SER A 30 10.63 -10.28 4.57
C SER A 30 10.12 -10.64 5.98
N ASN A 31 9.19 -9.88 6.55
CA ASN A 31 8.59 -10.17 7.85
C ASN A 31 7.51 -11.26 7.82
N ASN A 32 7.51 -12.10 6.81
CA ASN A 32 6.54 -13.16 6.61
C ASN A 32 6.99 -14.48 7.24
N SER A 33 6.71 -14.66 8.52
CA SER A 33 6.73 -15.94 9.18
C SER A 33 5.59 -16.83 8.68
N GLY A 34 5.78 -17.58 7.65
CA GLY A 34 4.76 -18.53 7.20
C GLY A 34 5.00 -19.00 5.77
N GLY A 35 5.83 -19.95 5.63
CA GLY A 35 6.26 -20.94 4.65
C GLY A 35 5.70 -21.03 3.23
N ALA A 36 4.71 -20.25 2.84
CA ALA A 36 4.04 -20.37 1.53
C ALA A 36 4.49 -19.32 0.48
N LEU A 37 5.44 -18.44 0.84
CA LEU A 37 5.86 -17.36 -0.04
C LEU A 37 7.33 -17.48 -0.41
N ASP A 38 7.63 -17.24 -1.68
CA ASP A 38 8.98 -17.32 -2.24
C ASP A 38 9.89 -16.18 -1.73
N ARG A 39 11.19 -16.39 -1.76
CA ARG A 39 12.16 -15.31 -1.59
C ARG A 39 12.21 -14.46 -2.86
N LEU A 40 12.56 -13.20 -2.72
CA LEU A 40 12.67 -12.30 -3.87
C LEU A 40 13.64 -12.83 -4.94
N GLU A 41 14.76 -13.39 -4.50
CA GLU A 41 15.83 -13.95 -5.34
C GLU A 41 15.33 -15.16 -6.15
N ASP A 42 14.35 -15.91 -5.63
CA ASP A 42 13.72 -17.03 -6.29
C ASP A 42 12.65 -16.59 -7.31
N CYS A 43 12.08 -15.39 -7.12
CA CYS A 43 11.10 -14.81 -8.02
C CYS A 43 11.74 -14.05 -9.19
N VAL A 44 12.79 -13.26 -8.90
CA VAL A 44 13.48 -12.42 -9.87
C VAL A 44 14.99 -12.59 -9.72
N LYS A 45 15.64 -13.15 -10.73
CA LYS A 45 17.09 -13.36 -10.77
C LYS A 45 17.71 -12.62 -11.95
N GLY A 46 18.67 -11.73 -11.64
CA GLY A 46 19.30 -10.91 -12.67
C GLY A 46 18.33 -10.01 -13.45
N GLY A 47 17.23 -9.59 -12.82
CA GLY A 47 16.17 -8.82 -13.47
C GLY A 47 15.18 -9.66 -14.28
N LEU A 48 15.30 -10.98 -14.33
CA LEU A 48 14.43 -11.88 -15.08
C LEU A 48 13.47 -12.61 -14.15
N LEU A 49 12.19 -12.63 -14.49
CA LEU A 49 11.19 -13.43 -13.80
C LEU A 49 11.48 -14.93 -13.97
N GLN A 50 11.46 -15.67 -12.88
CA GLN A 50 11.79 -17.11 -12.91
C GLN A 50 10.59 -17.97 -13.33
N LYS A 51 9.36 -17.50 -13.11
CA LYS A 51 8.13 -18.16 -13.57
C LYS A 51 7.32 -17.25 -14.50
N LYS A 52 6.27 -17.79 -15.08
CA LYS A 52 5.40 -17.05 -16.03
C LYS A 52 4.61 -15.93 -15.34
N ILE A 53 4.24 -16.12 -14.08
CA ILE A 53 3.46 -15.16 -13.30
C ILE A 53 4.18 -14.90 -11.98
N LEU A 54 4.30 -13.63 -11.61
CA LEU A 54 4.70 -13.18 -10.28
C LEU A 54 3.53 -12.46 -9.62
N PHE A 55 2.99 -13.05 -8.56
CA PHE A 55 2.06 -12.37 -7.67
C PHE A 55 2.85 -11.68 -6.55
N THR A 56 2.54 -10.42 -6.29
CA THR A 56 3.28 -9.63 -5.31
C THR A 56 2.42 -8.54 -4.68
N THR A 57 2.96 -7.88 -3.66
CA THR A 57 2.37 -6.69 -3.03
C THR A 57 3.29 -5.48 -3.28
N VAL A 58 2.98 -4.34 -2.64
CA VAL A 58 3.87 -3.15 -2.60
C VAL A 58 5.30 -3.47 -2.13
N ALA A 59 5.54 -4.63 -1.55
CA ALA A 59 6.86 -5.08 -1.13
C ALA A 59 7.88 -5.14 -2.27
N LEU A 60 7.42 -5.35 -3.51
CA LEU A 60 8.29 -5.36 -4.69
C LEU A 60 8.89 -3.98 -5.02
N TYR A 61 8.36 -2.88 -4.44
CA TYR A 61 8.90 -1.53 -4.66
C TYR A 61 10.34 -1.36 -4.13
N ASN A 62 10.74 -2.21 -3.21
CA ASN A 62 12.04 -2.09 -2.56
C ASN A 62 13.13 -2.86 -3.33
N GLY A 63 13.67 -2.23 -4.37
CA GLY A 63 14.99 -2.60 -4.86
C GLY A 63 15.08 -3.62 -6.00
N VAL A 64 14.00 -3.94 -6.71
CA VAL A 64 14.08 -4.84 -7.87
C VAL A 64 13.66 -4.15 -9.15
N ASP A 65 14.57 -4.10 -10.11
CA ASP A 65 14.29 -3.75 -11.48
C ASP A 65 14.09 -5.03 -12.31
N ILE A 66 12.95 -5.11 -12.99
CA ILE A 66 12.63 -6.23 -13.88
C ILE A 66 13.00 -5.83 -15.30
N LYS A 67 14.06 -6.44 -15.83
CA LYS A 67 14.58 -6.25 -17.20
C LYS A 67 14.26 -7.45 -18.09
N ASP A 68 13.07 -7.99 -17.93
CA ASP A 68 12.61 -9.18 -18.66
C ASP A 68 11.76 -8.76 -19.86
N LYS A 69 12.28 -8.93 -21.07
CA LYS A 69 11.59 -8.59 -22.32
C LYS A 69 10.33 -9.45 -22.54
N SER A 70 10.22 -10.61 -21.89
CA SER A 70 9.03 -11.47 -21.94
C SER A 70 7.91 -11.03 -20.98
N LEU A 71 8.17 -10.08 -20.04
CA LEU A 71 7.14 -9.45 -19.24
C LEU A 71 6.31 -8.51 -20.12
N LYS A 72 5.10 -8.94 -20.47
CA LYS A 72 4.18 -8.21 -21.35
C LYS A 72 2.93 -7.70 -20.65
N HIS A 73 2.66 -8.16 -19.41
CA HIS A 73 1.42 -7.83 -18.71
C HIS A 73 1.71 -7.45 -17.26
N ILE A 74 1.20 -6.29 -16.82
CA ILE A 74 1.23 -5.85 -15.42
C ILE A 74 -0.22 -5.60 -14.98
N PHE A 75 -0.69 -6.36 -13.99
CA PHE A 75 -2.01 -6.20 -13.40
C PHE A 75 -1.87 -5.49 -12.05
N ILE A 76 -2.62 -4.42 -11.84
CA ILE A 76 -2.51 -3.57 -10.65
C ILE A 76 -3.87 -3.47 -9.97
N GLU A 77 -3.99 -4.06 -8.78
CA GLU A 77 -5.14 -3.91 -7.90
C GLU A 77 -4.95 -2.77 -6.87
N LEU A 78 -3.79 -2.13 -6.89
CA LEU A 78 -3.49 -0.98 -6.05
C LEU A 78 -4.30 0.23 -6.54
N TRP A 79 -4.64 1.11 -5.61
CA TRP A 79 -5.51 2.25 -5.93
C TRP A 79 -4.83 3.62 -5.72
N HIS A 80 -3.74 3.67 -4.96
CA HIS A 80 -3.03 4.93 -4.74
C HIS A 80 -2.11 5.25 -5.92
N PRO A 81 -2.16 6.47 -6.50
CA PRO A 81 -1.37 6.82 -7.68
C PRO A 81 0.13 6.58 -7.53
N VAL A 82 0.70 6.90 -6.37
CA VAL A 82 2.13 6.67 -6.09
C VAL A 82 2.46 5.19 -6.16
N ASP A 83 1.63 4.33 -5.55
CA ASP A 83 1.82 2.88 -5.57
C ASP A 83 1.74 2.34 -7.01
N VAL A 84 0.80 2.85 -7.81
CA VAL A 84 0.64 2.50 -9.22
C VAL A 84 1.88 2.88 -10.03
N VAL A 85 2.38 4.10 -9.88
CA VAL A 85 3.60 4.57 -10.58
C VAL A 85 4.81 3.74 -10.16
N GLN A 86 4.95 3.41 -8.87
CA GLN A 86 6.03 2.55 -8.37
C GLN A 86 5.94 1.13 -8.92
N ALA A 87 4.74 0.56 -9.01
CA ALA A 87 4.51 -0.76 -9.59
C ALA A 87 4.93 -0.83 -11.06
N ILE A 88 4.48 0.13 -11.86
CA ILE A 88 4.84 0.24 -13.28
C ILE A 88 6.35 0.45 -13.42
N GLY A 89 6.93 1.31 -12.60
CA GLY A 89 8.35 1.65 -12.62
C GLY A 89 9.28 0.48 -12.33
N ARG A 90 8.79 -0.67 -11.86
CA ARG A 90 9.62 -1.87 -11.69
C ARG A 90 9.98 -2.54 -13.01
N LYS A 91 9.15 -2.42 -14.04
CA LYS A 91 9.52 -2.83 -15.40
C LYS A 91 10.47 -1.78 -15.97
N ARG A 92 11.68 -2.21 -16.31
CA ARG A 92 12.68 -1.39 -17.02
C ARG A 92 12.76 -1.87 -18.45
N PRO A 93 12.43 -1.05 -19.43
CA PRO A 93 12.60 -1.43 -20.85
C PRO A 93 14.05 -1.80 -21.15
N VAL A 94 14.24 -2.87 -21.87
CA VAL A 94 15.56 -3.33 -22.33
C VAL A 94 15.96 -2.59 -23.62
N ASP A 95 14.96 -2.29 -24.44
CA ASP A 95 15.12 -1.53 -25.69
C ASP A 95 13.81 -0.77 -26.03
N ALA A 96 13.81 -0.03 -27.11
CA ALA A 96 12.65 0.78 -27.55
C ALA A 96 11.41 -0.05 -27.95
N GLU A 97 11.60 -1.33 -28.29
CA GLU A 97 10.52 -2.23 -28.67
C GLU A 97 9.95 -3.02 -27.47
N ASP A 98 10.57 -2.89 -26.32
CA ASP A 98 10.16 -3.59 -25.10
C ASP A 98 8.95 -2.93 -24.45
N THR A 99 7.79 -3.22 -25.01
CA THR A 99 6.49 -2.72 -24.55
C THR A 99 5.83 -3.66 -23.53
N CYS A 100 4.97 -3.09 -22.69
CA CYS A 100 4.19 -3.82 -21.69
C CYS A 100 2.78 -3.22 -21.60
N THR A 101 1.76 -4.07 -21.50
CA THR A 101 0.38 -3.64 -21.27
C THR A 101 0.09 -3.61 -19.78
N VAL A 102 -0.46 -2.50 -19.30
CA VAL A 102 -0.82 -2.31 -17.88
C VAL A 102 -2.34 -2.36 -17.73
N TYR A 103 -2.80 -3.18 -16.81
CA TYR A 103 -4.21 -3.39 -16.49
C TYR A 103 -4.50 -2.87 -15.09
N PHE A 104 -5.50 -2.01 -14.95
CA PHE A 104 -5.92 -1.45 -13.67
C PHE A 104 -7.27 -2.00 -13.24
N ARG A 105 -7.35 -2.45 -12.00
CA ARG A 105 -8.64 -2.77 -11.40
C ARG A 105 -9.34 -1.49 -10.94
N ARG A 106 -10.54 -1.25 -11.45
CA ARG A 106 -11.37 -0.13 -11.00
C ARG A 106 -11.84 -0.38 -9.56
N MET A 107 -11.60 0.57 -8.66
CA MET A 107 -12.13 0.54 -7.32
C MET A 107 -13.63 0.87 -7.32
N ALA A 108 -14.45 0.02 -6.71
CA ALA A 108 -15.87 0.32 -6.53
C ALA A 108 -16.04 1.43 -5.47
N LYS A 109 -17.08 2.27 -5.63
CA LYS A 109 -17.37 3.39 -4.70
C LYS A 109 -17.52 2.94 -3.24
N GLY A 110 -18.11 1.76 -2.99
CA GLY A 110 -18.21 1.19 -1.65
C GLY A 110 -16.84 0.83 -1.04
N GLN A 111 -15.92 0.31 -1.85
CA GLN A 111 -14.55 0.03 -1.42
C GLN A 111 -13.79 1.33 -1.10
N ALA A 112 -13.94 2.37 -1.93
CA ALA A 112 -13.34 3.68 -1.68
C ALA A 112 -13.83 4.29 -0.36
N LYS A 113 -15.13 4.21 -0.08
CA LYS A 113 -15.70 4.65 1.21
C LYS A 113 -15.11 3.88 2.40
N GLY A 114 -15.03 2.56 2.32
CA GLY A 114 -14.43 1.76 3.39
C GLY A 114 -12.96 2.09 3.65
N GLN A 115 -12.18 2.31 2.60
CA GLN A 115 -10.80 2.76 2.73
C GLN A 115 -10.70 4.18 3.30
N LEU A 116 -11.59 5.08 2.91
CA LEU A 116 -11.64 6.45 3.42
C LEU A 116 -11.91 6.48 4.94
N GLU A 117 -12.86 5.69 5.43
CA GLU A 117 -13.15 5.60 6.87
C GLU A 117 -11.96 5.03 7.64
N LYS A 118 -11.29 4.00 7.11
CA LYS A 118 -10.06 3.46 7.71
C LYS A 118 -8.96 4.53 7.78
N ILE A 119 -8.76 5.31 6.73
CA ILE A 119 -7.73 6.36 6.71
C ILE A 119 -8.08 7.49 7.69
N LYS A 120 -9.34 7.90 7.78
CA LYS A 120 -9.80 8.89 8.77
C LYS A 120 -9.49 8.41 10.19
N TYR A 121 -9.79 7.15 10.48
CA TYR A 121 -9.46 6.53 11.77
C TYR A 121 -7.96 6.60 12.10
N LEU A 122 -7.08 6.25 11.15
CA LEU A 122 -5.63 6.28 11.33
C LEU A 122 -5.05 7.70 11.43
N LEU A 123 -5.72 8.68 10.80
CA LEU A 123 -5.30 10.09 10.82
C LEU A 123 -5.70 10.82 12.11
N GLU A 124 -6.79 10.43 12.74
CA GLU A 124 -7.39 11.19 13.84
C GLU A 124 -6.40 11.51 14.97
N PRO A 125 -5.56 10.56 15.48
CA PRO A 125 -4.61 10.88 16.55
C PRO A 125 -3.61 11.95 16.17
N GLY A 126 -3.00 11.82 15.00
CA GLY A 126 -1.99 12.76 14.52
C GLY A 126 -2.56 14.16 14.25
N THR A 127 -3.78 14.24 13.68
CA THR A 127 -4.44 15.52 13.42
C THR A 127 -4.86 16.21 14.71
N LYS A 128 -5.43 15.48 15.67
CA LYS A 128 -5.83 16.02 16.97
C LYS A 128 -4.63 16.49 17.79
N TRP A 129 -3.53 15.75 17.78
CA TRP A 129 -2.29 16.18 18.40
C TRP A 129 -1.71 17.43 17.75
N TRP A 130 -1.72 17.51 16.42
CA TRP A 130 -1.27 18.67 15.66
C TRP A 130 -2.10 19.93 15.98
N GLU A 131 -3.42 19.80 16.07
CA GLU A 131 -4.33 20.87 16.47
C GLU A 131 -4.02 21.34 17.91
N TYR A 132 -3.87 20.40 18.84
CA TYR A 132 -3.50 20.71 20.23
C TYR A 132 -2.19 21.47 20.33
N THR A 133 -1.14 21.07 19.63
CA THR A 133 0.16 21.77 19.67
C THR A 133 0.12 23.19 19.11
N LYS A 134 -0.89 23.52 18.31
CA LYS A 134 -1.09 24.88 17.77
C LYS A 134 -1.98 25.77 18.63
N THR A 135 -3.02 25.19 19.19
CA THR A 135 -4.09 25.94 19.86
C THR A 135 -4.00 25.86 21.40
N GLU A 136 -3.21 24.92 21.89
CA GLU A 136 -3.12 24.54 23.31
C GLU A 136 -4.49 24.22 23.96
N ASN A 137 -5.46 23.82 23.11
CA ASN A 137 -6.82 23.49 23.55
C ASN A 137 -6.85 22.12 24.24
N LYS A 138 -6.59 22.09 25.53
CA LYS A 138 -6.59 20.89 26.37
C LYS A 138 -7.93 20.17 26.37
N GLU A 139 -9.04 20.89 26.35
CA GLU A 139 -10.37 20.31 26.45
C GLU A 139 -10.66 19.37 25.26
N GLU A 140 -10.33 19.78 24.03
CA GLU A 140 -10.52 18.95 22.85
C GLU A 140 -9.56 17.75 22.83
N TRP A 141 -8.33 17.94 23.29
CA TRP A 141 -7.37 16.85 23.39
C TRP A 141 -7.81 15.81 24.43
N GLU A 142 -8.26 16.24 25.60
CA GLU A 142 -8.78 15.37 26.66
C GLU A 142 -10.06 14.64 26.21
N LYS A 143 -10.96 15.32 25.49
CA LYS A 143 -12.13 14.69 24.87
C LYS A 143 -11.73 13.58 23.88
N PHE A 144 -10.68 13.81 23.11
CA PHE A 144 -10.16 12.78 22.20
C PHE A 144 -9.59 11.59 22.99
N LEU A 145 -8.73 11.81 23.99
CA LEU A 145 -8.13 10.75 24.81
C LEU A 145 -9.17 9.88 25.54
N ASN A 146 -10.28 10.47 25.93
CA ASN A 146 -11.37 9.78 26.63
C ASN A 146 -12.33 9.00 25.68
N LYS A 147 -12.11 9.03 24.38
CA LYS A 147 -12.85 8.16 23.45
C LYS A 147 -12.45 6.69 23.67
N PRO A 148 -13.40 5.75 23.63
CA PRO A 148 -13.09 4.32 23.81
C PRO A 148 -12.03 3.76 22.85
N THR A 149 -11.94 4.32 21.65
CA THR A 149 -11.03 3.85 20.59
C THR A 149 -9.69 4.59 20.54
N SER A 150 -9.50 5.69 21.29
CA SER A 150 -8.31 6.54 21.15
C SER A 150 -7.02 5.82 21.56
N ASN A 151 -7.06 5.00 22.59
CA ASN A 151 -5.89 4.23 23.02
C ASN A 151 -5.48 3.19 21.97
N ASP A 152 -6.44 2.54 21.32
CA ASP A 152 -6.15 1.59 20.25
C ASP A 152 -5.53 2.30 19.05
N GLN A 153 -6.06 3.46 18.67
CA GLN A 153 -5.52 4.29 17.58
C GLN A 153 -4.08 4.76 17.84
N ILE A 154 -3.79 5.18 19.10
CA ILE A 154 -2.44 5.58 19.49
C ILE A 154 -1.51 4.37 19.57
N ASN A 155 -1.98 3.22 20.05
CA ASN A 155 -1.22 1.98 20.10
C ASN A 155 -0.89 1.43 18.71
N GLU A 156 -1.74 1.66 17.70
CA GLU A 156 -1.39 1.36 16.31
C GLU A 156 -0.16 2.17 15.84
N GLY A 157 0.09 3.34 16.42
CA GLY A 157 1.31 4.13 16.23
C GLY A 157 1.54 4.60 14.79
N VAL A 158 0.48 4.75 13.99
CA VAL A 158 0.58 5.10 12.57
C VAL A 158 0.96 6.56 12.37
N THR A 159 0.17 7.49 12.92
CA THR A 159 0.43 8.94 12.81
C THR A 159 0.88 9.57 14.12
N LEU A 160 0.51 8.99 15.25
CA LEU A 160 0.91 9.41 16.58
C LEU A 160 1.32 8.18 17.39
N VAL A 161 2.37 8.30 18.20
CA VAL A 161 2.80 7.26 19.13
C VAL A 161 3.08 7.89 20.49
N TYR A 162 2.73 7.19 21.56
CA TYR A 162 3.15 7.55 22.91
C TYR A 162 4.47 6.86 23.25
N ASP A 163 5.50 7.64 23.52
CA ASP A 163 6.81 7.13 23.94
C ASP A 163 6.84 7.02 25.48
N HIS A 164 6.77 5.82 25.97
CA HIS A 164 6.80 5.53 27.41
C HIS A 164 8.14 5.88 28.07
N SER A 165 9.24 5.94 27.32
CA SER A 165 10.57 6.27 27.86
C SER A 165 10.71 7.75 28.16
N THR A 166 10.10 8.59 27.35
CA THR A 166 10.13 10.05 27.50
C THR A 166 8.84 10.66 28.04
N ASN A 167 7.79 9.85 28.22
CA ASN A 167 6.43 10.26 28.57
C ASN A 167 5.87 11.35 27.63
N LYS A 168 6.12 11.22 26.33
CA LYS A 168 5.70 12.21 25.33
C LYS A 168 5.00 11.57 24.13
N TYR A 169 4.11 12.33 23.53
CA TYR A 169 3.56 11.98 22.22
C TYR A 169 4.51 12.41 21.11
N ILE A 170 4.76 11.51 20.17
CA ILE A 170 5.61 11.72 19.00
C ILE A 170 4.75 11.69 17.75
N LEU A 171 4.67 12.81 17.03
CA LEU A 171 3.98 12.92 15.76
C LEU A 171 4.86 12.40 14.63
N LYS A 172 4.34 11.44 13.86
CA LYS A 172 5.00 10.91 12.67
C LYS A 172 4.63 11.75 11.45
N ASN A 173 5.30 12.87 11.26
CA ASN A 173 4.99 13.88 10.23
C ASN A 173 4.88 13.28 8.82
N MET A 174 5.81 12.41 8.40
CA MET A 174 5.78 11.81 7.06
C MET A 174 4.58 10.88 6.89
N ALA A 175 4.23 10.10 7.90
CA ALA A 175 3.04 9.26 7.89
C ALA A 175 1.77 10.10 7.84
N LEU A 176 1.71 11.19 8.62
CA LEU A 176 0.58 12.11 8.60
C LEU A 176 0.36 12.69 7.20
N LEU A 177 1.41 13.22 6.56
CA LEU A 177 1.34 13.77 5.21
C LEU A 177 0.91 12.72 4.17
N TYR A 178 1.49 11.53 4.24
CA TYR A 178 1.15 10.41 3.36
C TYR A 178 -0.35 10.04 3.45
N TYR A 179 -0.87 9.89 4.67
CA TYR A 179 -2.29 9.54 4.84
C TYR A 179 -3.25 10.69 4.54
N LEU A 180 -2.83 11.96 4.72
CA LEU A 180 -3.62 13.12 4.28
C LEU A 180 -3.76 13.16 2.75
N ASP A 181 -2.69 12.87 2.03
CA ASP A 181 -2.73 12.76 0.57
C ASP A 181 -3.66 11.62 0.12
N ARG A 182 -3.51 10.44 0.71
CA ARG A 182 -4.40 9.30 0.47
C ARG A 182 -5.87 9.60 0.75
N LYS A 183 -6.16 10.30 1.84
CA LYS A 183 -7.52 10.76 2.16
C LYS A 183 -8.09 11.62 1.05
N ARG A 184 -7.33 12.61 0.58
CA ARG A 184 -7.74 13.52 -0.50
C ARG A 184 -8.09 12.78 -1.79
N GLU A 185 -7.27 11.82 -2.19
CA GLU A 185 -7.53 11.01 -3.38
C GLU A 185 -8.80 10.16 -3.25
N LEU A 186 -9.02 9.55 -2.09
CA LEU A 186 -10.24 8.77 -1.83
C LEU A 186 -11.49 9.65 -1.78
N GLU A 187 -11.40 10.86 -1.24
CA GLU A 187 -12.50 11.84 -1.25
C GLU A 187 -12.91 12.20 -2.68
N LYS A 188 -11.94 12.43 -3.58
CA LYS A 188 -12.20 12.63 -5.00
C LYS A 188 -12.91 11.41 -5.62
N MET A 189 -12.41 10.21 -5.39
CA MET A 189 -13.03 8.97 -5.90
C MET A 189 -14.46 8.78 -5.39
N CYS A 190 -14.77 9.24 -4.18
CA CYS A 190 -16.11 9.16 -3.61
C CYS A 190 -17.06 10.22 -4.19
N SER A 191 -16.58 11.44 -4.48
CA SER A 191 -17.39 12.54 -5.01
C SER A 191 -17.70 12.35 -6.49
N ASP A 192 -16.70 12.12 -7.30
CA ASP A 192 -16.84 12.22 -8.77
C ASP A 192 -17.35 10.93 -9.42
N GLY A 193 -17.45 9.85 -8.67
CA GLY A 193 -17.88 8.54 -9.20
C GLY A 193 -16.87 7.98 -10.23
N MET A 194 -15.73 8.65 -10.41
CA MET A 194 -14.70 8.27 -11.35
C MET A 194 -13.65 7.41 -10.65
N GLY A 195 -13.63 6.11 -10.96
CA GLY A 195 -12.45 5.28 -10.74
C GLY A 195 -11.32 5.72 -11.67
N TYR A 196 -10.09 5.23 -11.45
CA TYR A 196 -8.97 5.37 -12.38
C TYR A 196 -9.43 5.14 -13.83
N GLY A 197 -9.39 6.14 -14.64
CA GLY A 197 -9.86 6.08 -16.04
C GLY A 197 -10.18 7.45 -16.61
N ALA A 198 -10.02 8.51 -15.82
CA ALA A 198 -10.26 9.90 -16.24
C ALA A 198 -8.99 10.77 -16.11
N TYR A 199 -7.79 10.17 -16.22
CA TYR A 199 -6.52 10.88 -16.35
C TYR A 199 -5.88 10.57 -17.67
#